data_c94e51ff399e168398d760f5f4873877
#
_entry.id   c94e51ff399e168398d760f5f4873877
#
_cell.length_a   1.000
_cell.length_b   1.000
_cell.length_c   1.000
_cell.angle_alpha   90.00
_cell.angle_beta   90.00
_cell.angle_gamma   90.00
#
_symmetry.space_group_name_H-M   'P 1'
#
loop_
_entity.id
_entity.type
_entity.pdbx_description
1 polymer ?
#
loop_
_entity_poly.entity_id
_entity_poly.type
_entity_poly.pdbx_seq_one_letter_code
_entity_poly.pdbx_strand_id
1 'polypeptide(L)'
;MWAQVDNNTVTKVFPRPQAFSIGDNNYPANTMSVWSEANLNAIDIWEVVEDNTNFKDSEFYINTNVIYTYNSGTGKVDATYGTATAKEMDDVTVDGILTEGLKTIHKRRIDNQCNGLLAPSDWRVTKQEETGSAMDSGWKTWRASVRTKCNSMQAQIDGAADVDALAALYEYTGDPRTRPLGEFPVKE
;
A
#
# COMPACT_ATOMS: atom_id res chain seq x y z
N MET A 1 4.18 -2.59 22.13
CA MET A 1 4.17 -1.12 22.28
C MET A 1 3.54 -0.79 23.63
N TRP A 2 3.91 0.33 24.27
CA TRP A 2 3.39 0.73 25.59
C TRP A 2 2.86 2.15 25.55
N ALA A 3 1.96 2.49 26.46
CA ALA A 3 1.45 3.85 26.61
C ALA A 3 1.33 4.23 28.09
N GLN A 4 1.60 5.49 28.39
CA GLN A 4 1.31 6.08 29.69
C GLN A 4 -0.11 6.60 29.70
N VAL A 5 -0.86 6.23 30.73
CA VAL A 5 -2.25 6.65 30.93
C VAL A 5 -2.33 7.44 32.24
N ASP A 6 -2.96 8.59 32.22
CA ASP A 6 -3.28 9.38 33.39
C ASP A 6 -4.77 9.71 33.36
N ASN A 7 -5.47 9.39 34.46
CA ASN A 7 -6.93 9.62 34.59
C ASN A 7 -7.72 9.13 33.37
N ASN A 8 -7.47 7.89 32.91
CA ASN A 8 -8.06 7.26 31.71
C ASN A 8 -7.70 7.97 30.38
N THR A 9 -6.74 8.88 30.40
CA THR A 9 -6.30 9.57 29.19
C THR A 9 -4.89 9.12 28.82
N VAL A 10 -4.67 8.74 27.57
CA VAL A 10 -3.34 8.41 27.04
C VAL A 10 -2.53 9.70 26.91
N THR A 11 -1.48 9.84 27.70
CA THR A 11 -0.64 11.04 27.73
C THR A 11 0.62 10.89 26.90
N LYS A 12 1.13 9.65 26.75
CA LYS A 12 2.35 9.37 25.98
C LYS A 12 2.34 7.95 25.44
N VAL A 13 2.81 7.77 24.21
CA VAL A 13 3.00 6.46 23.59
C VAL A 13 4.49 6.17 23.42
N PHE A 14 4.89 4.93 23.68
CA PHE A 14 6.26 4.42 23.58
C PHE A 14 6.30 3.34 22.49
N PRO A 15 6.62 3.69 21.23
CA PRO A 15 6.68 2.73 20.13
C PRO A 15 7.72 1.63 20.33
N ARG A 16 8.74 1.94 21.14
CA ARG A 16 9.82 1.02 21.51
C ARG A 16 10.23 1.27 22.95
N PRO A 17 10.86 0.28 23.64
CA PRO A 17 11.42 0.50 24.97
C PRO A 17 12.39 1.69 24.99
N GLN A 18 12.14 2.64 25.88
CA GLN A 18 12.95 3.83 26.10
C GLN A 18 12.87 4.26 27.57
N ALA A 19 13.82 5.04 28.02
CA ALA A 19 13.77 5.63 29.35
C ALA A 19 12.62 6.63 29.46
N PHE A 20 11.97 6.64 30.63
CA PHE A 20 10.84 7.53 30.91
C PHE A 20 10.81 7.93 32.38
N SER A 21 10.01 8.95 32.69
CA SER A 21 9.81 9.41 34.07
C SER A 21 8.33 9.52 34.37
N ILE A 22 7.94 9.18 35.58
CA ILE A 22 6.60 9.36 36.13
C ILE A 22 6.73 10.06 37.49
N GLY A 23 6.20 11.28 37.58
CA GLY A 23 6.51 12.16 38.71
C GLY A 23 8.03 12.36 38.88
N ASP A 24 8.52 12.15 40.08
CA ASP A 24 9.94 12.26 40.39
C ASP A 24 10.77 10.97 40.14
N ASN A 25 10.11 9.91 39.70
CA ASN A 25 10.77 8.61 39.48
C ASN A 25 11.24 8.47 38.03
N ASN A 26 12.50 8.04 37.84
CA ASN A 26 13.11 7.77 36.54
C ASN A 26 13.25 6.26 36.33
N TYR A 27 12.80 5.79 35.18
CA TYR A 27 12.83 4.40 34.79
C TYR A 27 13.74 4.22 33.56
N PRO A 28 14.71 3.30 33.61
CA PRO A 28 15.58 3.02 32.47
C PRO A 28 14.79 2.30 31.35
N ALA A 29 15.31 2.33 30.11
CA ALA A 29 14.67 1.78 28.93
C ALA A 29 14.30 0.28 29.06
N ASN A 30 15.13 -0.50 29.75
CA ASN A 30 14.90 -1.93 29.94
C ASN A 30 13.70 -2.26 30.87
N THR A 31 13.18 -1.29 31.64
CA THR A 31 11.98 -1.46 32.47
C THR A 31 10.82 -2.03 31.65
N MET A 32 10.57 -1.48 30.46
CA MET A 32 9.50 -1.94 29.56
C MET A 32 9.72 -3.35 28.97
N SER A 33 10.92 -3.89 29.07
CA SER A 33 11.27 -5.22 28.53
C SER A 33 11.40 -6.29 29.62
N VAL A 34 11.68 -5.87 30.84
CA VAL A 34 12.00 -6.78 31.96
C VAL A 34 10.86 -6.92 32.95
N TRP A 35 10.11 -5.84 33.17
CA TRP A 35 8.99 -5.85 34.11
C TRP A 35 7.78 -6.62 33.52
N SER A 36 7.03 -7.27 34.41
CA SER A 36 5.75 -7.86 34.05
C SER A 36 4.73 -6.77 33.71
N GLU A 37 3.74 -7.12 32.88
CA GLU A 37 2.61 -6.23 32.57
C GLU A 37 1.96 -5.67 33.85
N ALA A 38 1.73 -6.51 34.86
CA ALA A 38 1.16 -6.08 36.12
C ALA A 38 2.00 -5.01 36.85
N ASN A 39 3.34 -5.11 36.79
CA ASN A 39 4.22 -4.12 37.40
C ASN A 39 4.23 -2.81 36.59
N LEU A 40 4.13 -2.88 35.29
CA LEU A 40 4.03 -1.70 34.43
C LEU A 40 2.69 -1.00 34.63
N ASN A 41 1.60 -1.76 34.68
CA ASN A 41 0.25 -1.23 34.96
C ASN A 41 0.15 -0.55 36.33
N ALA A 42 0.90 -1.04 37.33
CA ALA A 42 0.95 -0.42 38.67
C ALA A 42 1.60 0.99 38.67
N ILE A 43 2.29 1.36 37.59
CA ILE A 43 2.85 2.68 37.38
C ILE A 43 2.23 3.37 36.15
N ASP A 44 1.01 3.06 35.81
CA ASP A 44 0.23 3.66 34.72
C ASP A 44 0.86 3.50 33.32
N ILE A 45 1.65 2.45 33.12
CA ILE A 45 2.17 2.04 31.82
C ILE A 45 1.40 0.81 31.33
N TRP A 46 0.68 0.95 30.22
CA TRP A 46 -0.24 -0.03 29.72
C TRP A 46 0.16 -0.56 28.35
N GLU A 47 -0.11 -1.84 28.08
CA GLU A 47 0.13 -2.41 26.76
C GLU A 47 -0.78 -1.76 25.71
N VAL A 48 -0.20 -1.46 24.53
CA VAL A 48 -0.96 -0.99 23.37
C VAL A 48 -1.28 -2.16 22.47
N VAL A 49 -2.57 -2.35 22.18
CA VAL A 49 -3.08 -3.33 21.21
C VAL A 49 -3.49 -2.61 19.94
N GLU A 50 -2.93 -3.04 18.83
CA GLU A 50 -3.23 -2.47 17.51
C GLU A 50 -4.48 -3.13 16.92
N ASP A 51 -5.44 -2.30 16.51
CA ASP A 51 -6.58 -2.70 15.70
C ASP A 51 -6.48 -2.03 14.33
N ASN A 52 -6.09 -2.82 13.35
CA ASN A 52 -5.91 -2.39 11.96
C ASN A 52 -7.15 -2.65 11.08
N THR A 53 -8.33 -2.94 11.67
CA THR A 53 -9.55 -3.26 10.92
C THR A 53 -9.93 -2.17 9.91
N ASN A 54 -9.73 -0.90 10.26
CA ASN A 54 -10.03 0.25 9.40
C ASN A 54 -8.82 0.72 8.58
N PHE A 55 -7.65 0.13 8.79
CA PHE A 55 -6.47 0.48 7.99
C PHE A 55 -6.56 -0.18 6.61
N LYS A 56 -6.51 0.62 5.56
CA LYS A 56 -6.56 0.16 4.17
C LYS A 56 -5.24 0.45 3.46
N ASP A 57 -5.02 -0.21 2.32
CA ASP A 57 -3.82 -0.01 1.52
C ASP A 57 -3.66 1.47 1.13
N SER A 58 -2.56 2.06 1.52
CA SER A 58 -2.24 3.46 1.27
C SER A 58 -1.99 3.79 -0.22
N GLU A 59 -1.85 2.79 -1.09
CA GLU A 59 -1.87 3.00 -2.54
C GLU A 59 -3.23 3.54 -2.99
N PHE A 60 -4.31 3.01 -2.42
CA PHE A 60 -5.70 3.28 -2.82
C PHE A 60 -6.45 4.21 -1.88
N TYR A 61 -6.04 4.31 -0.62
CA TYR A 61 -6.77 5.01 0.42
C TYR A 61 -5.89 6.01 1.17
N ILE A 62 -6.55 7.01 1.75
CA ILE A 62 -5.97 7.93 2.73
C ILE A 62 -6.43 7.45 4.10
N ASN A 63 -5.51 6.89 4.88
CA ASN A 63 -5.79 6.46 6.24
C ASN A 63 -5.77 7.65 7.20
N THR A 64 -6.57 7.59 8.27
CA THR A 64 -6.50 8.57 9.35
C THR A 64 -5.24 8.35 10.19
N ASN A 65 -4.90 9.32 11.03
CA ASN A 65 -3.92 9.08 12.08
C ASN A 65 -4.46 8.06 13.09
N VAL A 66 -3.56 7.28 13.70
CA VAL A 66 -3.91 6.36 14.77
C VAL A 66 -4.39 7.14 15.99
N ILE A 67 -5.46 6.65 16.63
CA ILE A 67 -6.03 7.17 17.86
C ILE A 67 -5.77 6.15 18.97
N TYR A 68 -5.26 6.60 20.10
CA TYR A 68 -4.97 5.78 21.27
C TYR A 68 -6.02 6.05 22.34
N THR A 69 -6.74 5.01 22.76
CA THR A 69 -7.80 5.12 23.76
C THR A 69 -7.58 4.07 24.85
N TYR A 70 -7.54 4.48 26.13
CA TYR A 70 -7.47 3.54 27.23
C TYR A 70 -8.81 2.82 27.41
N ASN A 71 -8.76 1.50 27.44
CA ASN A 71 -9.90 0.63 27.63
C ASN A 71 -9.86 0.02 29.03
N SER A 72 -10.62 0.59 29.96
CA SER A 72 -10.65 0.13 31.34
C SER A 72 -11.24 -1.29 31.52
N GLY A 73 -12.03 -1.78 30.55
CA GLY A 73 -12.60 -3.12 30.57
C GLY A 73 -11.57 -4.21 30.29
N THR A 74 -10.56 -3.91 29.47
CA THR A 74 -9.47 -4.84 29.11
C THR A 74 -8.17 -4.53 29.83
N GLY A 75 -8.01 -3.34 30.43
CA GLY A 75 -6.76 -2.87 31.01
C GLY A 75 -5.68 -2.69 29.96
N LYS A 76 -6.03 -2.19 28.77
CA LYS A 76 -5.10 -1.97 27.64
C LYS A 76 -5.39 -0.64 26.94
N VAL A 77 -4.48 -0.20 26.10
CA VAL A 77 -4.69 0.95 25.22
C VAL A 77 -4.97 0.44 23.81
N ASP A 78 -6.16 0.72 23.29
CA ASP A 78 -6.53 0.38 21.93
C ASP A 78 -5.95 1.44 20.97
N ALA A 79 -5.15 1.02 19.99
CA ALA A 79 -4.64 1.85 18.90
C ALA A 79 -5.48 1.57 17.65
N THR A 80 -6.39 2.48 17.31
CA THR A 80 -7.37 2.30 16.23
C THR A 80 -7.20 3.36 15.15
N TYR A 81 -7.67 3.04 13.95
CA TYR A 81 -7.78 3.99 12.85
C TYR A 81 -9.25 4.35 12.62
N GLY A 82 -9.52 5.59 12.26
CA GLY A 82 -10.82 5.99 11.73
C GLY A 82 -11.05 5.42 10.33
N THR A 83 -12.24 5.68 9.77
CA THR A 83 -12.57 5.24 8.41
C THR A 83 -11.61 5.86 7.40
N ALA A 84 -10.96 5.01 6.60
CA ALA A 84 -10.10 5.45 5.51
C ALA A 84 -10.93 6.08 4.37
N THR A 85 -10.42 7.14 3.77
CA THR A 85 -11.04 7.82 2.63
C THR A 85 -10.45 7.28 1.33
N ALA A 86 -11.30 6.87 0.39
CA ALA A 86 -10.86 6.47 -0.94
C ALA A 86 -10.21 7.65 -1.68
N LYS A 87 -9.12 7.40 -2.41
CA LYS A 87 -8.53 8.39 -3.31
C LYS A 87 -9.39 8.57 -4.56
N GLU A 88 -9.26 9.72 -5.23
CA GLU A 88 -9.98 10.00 -6.45
C GLU A 88 -9.61 8.99 -7.57
N MET A 89 -10.62 8.45 -8.23
CA MET A 89 -10.44 7.51 -9.36
C MET A 89 -10.01 8.22 -10.63
N ASP A 90 -10.64 9.35 -10.91
CA ASP A 90 -10.43 10.14 -12.12
C ASP A 90 -9.65 11.42 -11.82
N ASP A 91 -9.05 12.00 -12.84
CA ASP A 91 -8.28 13.23 -12.71
C ASP A 91 -9.17 14.40 -12.26
N VAL A 92 -8.69 15.19 -11.31
CA VAL A 92 -9.41 16.35 -10.79
C VAL A 92 -8.59 17.63 -10.98
N THR A 93 -9.23 18.67 -11.49
CA THR A 93 -8.59 19.99 -11.62
C THR A 93 -9.24 20.97 -10.67
N VAL A 94 -8.44 21.54 -9.75
CA VAL A 94 -8.87 22.59 -8.81
C VAL A 94 -7.96 23.80 -8.99
N ASP A 95 -8.52 24.95 -9.19
CA ASP A 95 -7.79 26.22 -9.38
C ASP A 95 -6.70 26.16 -10.48
N GLY A 96 -6.96 25.39 -11.54
CA GLY A 96 -6.03 25.17 -12.65
C GLY A 96 -4.90 24.17 -12.35
N ILE A 97 -4.88 23.56 -11.18
CA ILE A 97 -3.92 22.52 -10.80
C ILE A 97 -4.56 21.15 -11.05
N LEU A 98 -3.96 20.37 -11.97
CA LEU A 98 -4.36 19.00 -12.23
C LEU A 98 -3.78 18.05 -11.17
N THR A 99 -4.65 17.29 -10.52
CA THR A 99 -4.28 16.14 -9.68
C THR A 99 -4.69 14.87 -10.41
N GLU A 100 -3.73 14.00 -10.72
CA GLU A 100 -4.00 12.73 -11.40
C GLU A 100 -4.76 11.78 -10.46
N GLY A 101 -5.81 11.15 -10.99
CA GLY A 101 -6.56 10.11 -10.34
C GLY A 101 -5.87 8.74 -10.44
N LEU A 102 -6.38 7.78 -9.67
CA LEU A 102 -5.82 6.43 -9.62
C LEU A 102 -5.80 5.77 -11.00
N LYS A 103 -6.84 5.92 -11.84
CA LYS A 103 -6.87 5.34 -13.18
C LYS A 103 -5.70 5.83 -14.03
N THR A 104 -5.43 7.12 -14.06
CA THR A 104 -4.31 7.71 -14.81
C THR A 104 -2.97 7.21 -14.29
N ILE A 105 -2.78 7.17 -12.98
CA ILE A 105 -1.54 6.68 -12.35
C ILE A 105 -1.30 5.21 -12.69
N HIS A 106 -2.31 4.36 -12.55
CA HIS A 106 -2.20 2.93 -12.80
C HIS A 106 -2.01 2.61 -14.28
N LYS A 107 -2.72 3.28 -15.21
CA LYS A 107 -2.51 3.13 -16.66
C LYS A 107 -1.11 3.53 -17.06
N ARG A 108 -0.59 4.65 -16.55
CA ARG A 108 0.81 5.06 -16.80
C ARG A 108 1.82 4.02 -16.30
N ARG A 109 1.55 3.34 -15.16
CA ARG A 109 2.38 2.23 -14.67
C ARG A 109 2.40 1.06 -15.65
N ILE A 110 1.23 0.70 -16.22
CA ILE A 110 1.12 -0.35 -17.24
C ILE A 110 1.88 0.05 -18.51
N ASP A 111 1.75 1.30 -18.98
CA ASP A 111 2.49 1.81 -20.15
C ASP A 111 4.01 1.73 -19.93
N ASN A 112 4.49 2.13 -18.76
CA ASN A 112 5.90 2.06 -18.44
C ASN A 112 6.43 0.61 -18.46
N GLN A 113 5.66 -0.34 -17.92
CA GLN A 113 6.00 -1.76 -17.96
C GLN A 113 6.01 -2.28 -19.41
N CYS A 114 4.98 -1.96 -20.20
CA CYS A 114 4.89 -2.33 -21.61
C CYS A 114 6.09 -1.80 -22.41
N ASN A 115 6.40 -0.52 -22.24
CA ASN A 115 7.53 0.13 -22.91
C ASN A 115 8.87 -0.51 -22.50
N GLY A 116 9.05 -0.79 -21.22
CA GLY A 116 10.23 -1.50 -20.70
C GLY A 116 10.43 -2.89 -21.32
N LEU A 117 9.34 -3.62 -21.57
CA LEU A 117 9.39 -4.92 -22.25
C LEU A 117 9.70 -4.79 -23.74
N LEU A 118 9.15 -3.79 -24.42
CA LEU A 118 9.29 -3.63 -25.87
C LEU A 118 10.62 -2.99 -26.27
N ALA A 119 11.15 -2.04 -25.50
CA ALA A 119 12.33 -1.24 -25.80
C ALA A 119 13.57 -2.07 -26.19
N PRO A 120 13.94 -3.16 -25.51
CA PRO A 120 15.12 -3.97 -25.88
C PRO A 120 15.06 -4.56 -27.29
N SER A 121 13.85 -4.63 -27.88
CA SER A 121 13.63 -5.20 -29.22
C SER A 121 13.24 -4.17 -30.29
N ASP A 122 13.19 -2.87 -29.97
CA ASP A 122 12.77 -1.82 -30.90
C ASP A 122 13.75 -1.67 -32.08
N TRP A 123 15.04 -1.89 -31.85
CA TRP A 123 16.03 -1.91 -32.94
C TRP A 123 15.70 -2.90 -34.07
N ARG A 124 14.94 -3.99 -33.77
CA ARG A 124 14.50 -4.96 -34.77
C ARG A 124 13.47 -4.37 -35.73
N VAL A 125 12.62 -3.47 -35.23
CA VAL A 125 11.64 -2.72 -36.03
C VAL A 125 12.41 -1.76 -36.95
N THR A 126 13.32 -0.98 -36.39
CA THR A 126 14.17 -0.04 -37.17
C THR A 126 14.95 -0.78 -38.25
N LYS A 127 15.61 -1.91 -37.91
CA LYS A 127 16.32 -2.72 -38.88
C LYS A 127 15.41 -3.20 -40.01
N GLN A 128 14.20 -3.65 -39.73
CA GLN A 128 13.25 -4.06 -40.76
C GLN A 128 12.91 -2.92 -41.71
N GLU A 129 12.67 -1.72 -41.19
CA GLU A 129 12.35 -0.54 -41.98
C GLU A 129 13.54 -0.07 -42.84
N GLU A 130 14.75 -0.08 -42.30
CA GLU A 130 16.00 0.38 -43.00
C GLU A 130 16.46 -0.62 -44.04
N THR A 131 16.37 -1.91 -43.79
CA THR A 131 17.03 -2.93 -44.64
C THR A 131 16.06 -3.78 -45.44
N GLY A 132 14.73 -3.68 -45.18
CA GLY A 132 13.73 -4.57 -45.75
C GLY A 132 13.77 -6.00 -45.21
N SER A 133 14.70 -6.31 -44.30
CA SER A 133 14.81 -7.65 -43.68
C SER A 133 13.72 -7.85 -42.64
N ALA A 134 12.79 -8.78 -42.88
CA ALA A 134 11.69 -9.05 -42.00
C ALA A 134 12.15 -9.41 -40.60
N MET A 135 11.46 -8.88 -39.57
CA MET A 135 11.63 -9.30 -38.20
C MET A 135 11.21 -10.77 -38.06
N ASP A 136 11.98 -11.52 -37.24
CA ASP A 136 11.61 -12.89 -36.85
C ASP A 136 10.18 -12.96 -36.31
N SER A 137 9.44 -13.98 -36.76
CA SER A 137 8.00 -14.12 -36.47
C SER A 137 7.70 -14.28 -34.98
N GLY A 138 8.58 -14.96 -34.23
CA GLY A 138 8.45 -15.13 -32.78
C GLY A 138 8.52 -13.78 -32.04
N TRP A 139 9.45 -12.90 -32.46
CA TRP A 139 9.52 -11.53 -31.90
C TRP A 139 8.31 -10.69 -32.29
N LYS A 140 7.86 -10.77 -33.55
CA LYS A 140 6.69 -10.04 -34.00
C LYS A 140 5.44 -10.43 -33.22
N THR A 141 5.22 -11.75 -33.05
CA THR A 141 4.07 -12.30 -32.30
C THR A 141 4.13 -11.89 -30.82
N TRP A 142 5.27 -12.06 -30.18
CA TRP A 142 5.43 -11.68 -28.78
C TRP A 142 5.20 -10.18 -28.55
N ARG A 143 5.77 -9.32 -29.37
CA ARG A 143 5.54 -7.86 -29.29
C ARG A 143 4.06 -7.51 -29.47
N ALA A 144 3.36 -8.18 -30.35
CA ALA A 144 1.92 -8.00 -30.53
C ALA A 144 1.15 -8.44 -29.28
N SER A 145 1.51 -9.59 -28.68
CA SER A 145 0.86 -10.06 -27.45
C SER A 145 1.11 -9.15 -26.24
N VAL A 146 2.31 -8.54 -26.12
CA VAL A 146 2.60 -7.53 -25.09
C VAL A 146 1.68 -6.32 -25.25
N ARG A 147 1.53 -5.77 -26.45
CA ARG A 147 0.62 -4.63 -26.72
C ARG A 147 -0.84 -4.97 -26.43
N THR A 148 -1.29 -6.15 -26.88
CA THR A 148 -2.66 -6.62 -26.62
C THR A 148 -2.91 -6.73 -25.12
N LYS A 149 -1.94 -7.28 -24.36
CA LYS A 149 -2.06 -7.38 -22.91
C LYS A 149 -2.07 -6.00 -22.23
N CYS A 150 -1.22 -5.06 -22.68
CA CYS A 150 -1.22 -3.68 -22.22
C CYS A 150 -2.61 -3.04 -22.35
N ASN A 151 -3.20 -3.10 -23.56
CA ASN A 151 -4.52 -2.55 -23.84
C ASN A 151 -5.61 -3.21 -22.98
N SER A 152 -5.51 -4.53 -22.78
CA SER A 152 -6.46 -5.27 -21.93
C SER A 152 -6.36 -4.83 -20.46
N MET A 153 -5.15 -4.66 -19.92
CA MET A 153 -4.93 -4.19 -18.56
C MET A 153 -5.48 -2.76 -18.36
N GLN A 154 -5.22 -1.86 -19.31
CA GLN A 154 -5.74 -0.50 -19.26
C GLN A 154 -7.28 -0.47 -19.32
N ALA A 155 -7.88 -1.29 -20.17
CA ALA A 155 -9.33 -1.40 -20.24
C ALA A 155 -9.96 -1.93 -18.93
N GLN A 156 -9.29 -2.85 -18.23
CA GLN A 156 -9.72 -3.32 -16.92
C GLN A 156 -9.65 -2.21 -15.87
N ILE A 157 -8.56 -1.41 -15.88
CA ILE A 157 -8.40 -0.26 -14.98
C ILE A 157 -9.50 0.79 -15.25
N ASP A 158 -9.76 1.11 -16.51
CA ASP A 158 -10.81 2.05 -16.89
C ASP A 158 -12.22 1.55 -16.51
N GLY A 159 -12.44 0.24 -16.60
CA GLY A 159 -13.69 -0.41 -16.24
C GLY A 159 -13.92 -0.58 -14.73
N ALA A 160 -12.94 -0.32 -13.87
CA ALA A 160 -13.11 -0.39 -12.41
C ALA A 160 -14.14 0.67 -11.96
N ALA A 161 -15.20 0.21 -11.29
CA ALA A 161 -16.31 1.07 -10.87
C ALA A 161 -15.96 1.97 -9.69
N ASP A 162 -15.08 1.50 -8.82
CA ASP A 162 -14.65 2.17 -7.60
C ASP A 162 -13.23 1.73 -7.19
N VAL A 163 -12.75 2.28 -6.10
CA VAL A 163 -11.38 2.04 -5.59
C VAL A 163 -11.20 0.59 -5.14
N ASP A 164 -12.21 -0.04 -4.54
CA ASP A 164 -12.12 -1.45 -4.13
C ASP A 164 -12.05 -2.37 -5.35
N ALA A 165 -12.81 -2.10 -6.41
CA ALA A 165 -12.75 -2.83 -7.68
C ALA A 165 -11.39 -2.66 -8.37
N LEU A 166 -10.79 -1.47 -8.32
CA LEU A 166 -9.45 -1.23 -8.85
C LEU A 166 -8.39 -1.98 -8.04
N ALA A 167 -8.46 -1.94 -6.72
CA ALA A 167 -7.53 -2.66 -5.84
C ALA A 167 -7.59 -4.17 -6.08
N ALA A 168 -8.80 -4.73 -6.23
CA ALA A 168 -9.01 -6.16 -6.50
C ALA A 168 -8.32 -6.65 -7.79
N LEU A 169 -8.08 -5.78 -8.79
CA LEU A 169 -7.33 -6.16 -9.99
C LEU A 169 -5.89 -6.59 -9.69
N TYR A 170 -5.32 -6.13 -8.58
CA TYR A 170 -3.94 -6.38 -8.17
C TYR A 170 -3.80 -7.49 -7.12
N GLU A 171 -4.90 -7.97 -6.55
CA GLU A 171 -4.89 -9.01 -5.53
C GLU A 171 -4.56 -10.39 -6.13
N TYR A 172 -3.52 -11.02 -5.59
CA TYR A 172 -3.13 -12.37 -5.97
C TYR A 172 -3.89 -13.41 -5.16
N THR A 173 -4.65 -14.27 -5.85
CA THR A 173 -5.45 -15.33 -5.26
C THR A 173 -5.17 -16.69 -5.90
N GLY A 174 -5.59 -17.78 -5.25
CA GLY A 174 -5.50 -19.14 -5.78
C GLY A 174 -4.12 -19.78 -5.68
N ASP A 175 -4.03 -21.01 -6.21
CA ASP A 175 -2.81 -21.79 -6.36
C ASP A 175 -2.85 -22.50 -7.73
N PRO A 176 -1.99 -22.14 -8.71
CA PRO A 176 -0.97 -21.09 -8.62
C PRO A 176 -1.57 -19.67 -8.46
N ARG A 177 -0.81 -18.77 -7.81
CA ARG A 177 -1.27 -17.42 -7.56
C ARG A 177 -1.45 -16.63 -8.84
N THR A 178 -2.64 -16.10 -9.05
CA THR A 178 -3.01 -15.24 -10.18
C THR A 178 -3.75 -14.01 -9.70
N ARG A 179 -3.73 -12.94 -10.49
CA ARG A 179 -4.51 -11.72 -10.23
C ARG A 179 -5.42 -11.42 -11.42
N PRO A 180 -6.57 -10.75 -11.23
CA PRO A 180 -7.51 -10.41 -12.32
C PRO A 180 -6.86 -9.59 -13.44
N LEU A 181 -5.97 -8.65 -13.11
CA LEU A 181 -5.22 -7.86 -14.10
C LEU A 181 -4.35 -8.75 -15.00
N GLY A 182 -3.88 -9.90 -14.47
CA GLY A 182 -3.00 -10.87 -15.13
C GLY A 182 -1.57 -10.36 -15.27
N GLU A 183 -0.76 -11.10 -16.04
CA GLU A 183 0.67 -10.83 -16.24
C GLU A 183 0.99 -10.59 -17.72
N PHE A 184 2.08 -9.86 -17.99
CA PHE A 184 2.60 -9.74 -19.35
C PHE A 184 3.16 -11.06 -19.85
N PRO A 185 3.06 -11.35 -21.17
CA PRO A 185 3.62 -12.57 -21.75
C PRO A 185 5.14 -12.57 -21.66
N VAL A 186 5.72 -13.71 -21.30
CA VAL A 186 7.16 -13.93 -21.32
C VAL A 186 7.60 -14.27 -22.75
N LYS A 187 8.79 -13.77 -23.17
CA LYS A 187 9.38 -14.17 -24.43
C LYS A 187 10.09 -15.52 -24.21
N GLU A 188 9.60 -16.55 -24.87
CA GLU A 188 10.23 -17.85 -24.97
C GLU A 188 11.39 -17.84 -26.00
#